data_552ddd1f9379a887a6822fbae1ec7250
#
_entry.id   552ddd1f9379a887a6822fbae1ec7250
#
_cell.length_a   1.000
_cell.length_b   1.000
_cell.length_c   1.000
_cell.angle_alpha   90.00
_cell.angle_beta   90.00
_cell.angle_gamma   90.00
#
_symmetry.space_group_name_H-M   'P 1'
#
loop_
_entity.id
_entity.type
_entity.pdbx_description
1 polymer ?
#
loop_
_entity_poly.entity_id
_entity_poly.type
_entity_poly.pdbx_seq_one_letter_code
_entity_poly.pdbx_strand_id
1 'polypeptide(L)'
;MREEFVDPHKRSLDESDDGEMLDEVGLRPRSLSDFVGQRELKEHLSIVLEAARRRGQAADHLLFAGPPGLGKTTLAGIVASEMSAHLHVTSGPALERAGDLAAILTKLEDNDVLFIDEIHRLSRTVEEILYPAMEDFQIDIVVGKGPSASSIRLTLPKFTLIGATTRTGMITGPLRDRFGLVARLDYYDENELQSIISRAAGILQVDIDAQGAAEIARRSRGTPRIANRLLRRVRDFAEVRGDGTVDKKSANEALSVFGVDELGLDKVDRAVLSAICVQFGGGPVGLSTLAISVSEQTETIEDVYEPFLIQQGMIARTPRGRVAMPLAYAHLGLQAPAQHPDLFA
;
A
#
# COMPACT_ATOMS: atom_id res chain seq x y z
N MET A 1 -31.67 -28.45 16.50
CA MET A 1 -30.36 -28.84 15.97
C MET A 1 -30.42 -28.69 14.47
N ARG A 2 -29.85 -27.63 13.94
CA ARG A 2 -29.63 -27.42 12.49
C ARG A 2 -28.14 -27.55 12.27
N GLU A 3 -27.73 -28.57 11.53
CA GLU A 3 -26.37 -28.79 11.09
C GLU A 3 -26.03 -27.71 10.06
N GLU A 4 -25.03 -26.86 10.34
CA GLU A 4 -24.44 -25.97 9.37
C GLU A 4 -23.56 -26.83 8.43
N PHE A 5 -23.97 -26.87 7.18
CA PHE A 5 -23.15 -27.41 6.09
C PHE A 5 -21.96 -26.47 5.87
N VAL A 6 -20.79 -26.87 6.31
CA VAL A 6 -19.51 -26.22 6.00
C VAL A 6 -19.06 -26.71 4.62
N ASP A 7 -18.99 -25.81 3.66
CA ASP A 7 -18.51 -26.07 2.30
C ASP A 7 -17.00 -26.42 2.32
N PRO A 8 -16.59 -27.63 1.89
CA PRO A 8 -15.20 -28.07 1.93
C PRO A 8 -14.27 -27.33 0.97
N HIS A 9 -14.79 -26.60 -0.01
CA HIS A 9 -13.99 -25.84 -0.99
C HIS A 9 -13.57 -24.45 -0.52
N LYS A 10 -14.11 -23.95 0.59
CA LYS A 10 -13.71 -22.65 1.16
C LYS A 10 -12.43 -22.68 1.99
N ARG A 11 -11.95 -23.86 2.38
CA ARG A 11 -10.79 -24.04 3.28
C ARG A 11 -9.41 -24.04 2.60
N SER A 12 -9.33 -24.20 1.29
CA SER A 12 -8.03 -24.38 0.61
C SER A 12 -7.42 -23.12 -0.01
N LEU A 13 -8.12 -21.99 0.01
CA LEU A 13 -7.60 -20.70 -0.49
C LEU A 13 -7.21 -19.73 0.64
N ASP A 14 -7.77 -19.89 1.86
CA ASP A 14 -7.55 -18.97 2.98
C ASP A 14 -6.29 -19.33 3.82
N GLU A 15 -5.86 -20.59 3.86
CA GLU A 15 -4.74 -21.01 4.73
C GLU A 15 -3.35 -20.57 4.23
N SER A 16 -3.16 -20.32 2.94
CA SER A 16 -1.90 -19.79 2.39
C SER A 16 -1.79 -18.26 2.54
N ASP A 17 -2.92 -17.58 2.49
CA ASP A 17 -2.99 -16.12 2.63
C ASP A 17 -2.87 -15.71 4.12
N ASP A 18 -3.44 -16.48 5.04
CA ASP A 18 -3.34 -16.25 6.49
C ASP A 18 -1.91 -16.46 7.01
N GLY A 19 -1.16 -17.44 6.48
CA GLY A 19 0.24 -17.66 6.84
C GLY A 19 1.17 -16.54 6.37
N GLU A 20 1.01 -16.08 5.13
CA GLU A 20 1.77 -14.94 4.59
C GLU A 20 1.42 -13.63 5.33
N MET A 21 0.17 -13.44 5.74
CA MET A 21 -0.31 -12.28 6.50
C MET A 21 0.26 -12.24 7.92
N LEU A 22 0.33 -13.37 8.62
CA LEU A 22 0.91 -13.47 9.96
C LEU A 22 2.42 -13.22 9.95
N ASP A 23 3.14 -13.75 8.96
CA ASP A 23 4.57 -13.49 8.77
C ASP A 23 4.85 -12.01 8.41
N GLU A 24 3.98 -11.38 7.62
CA GLU A 24 4.12 -9.97 7.29
C GLU A 24 3.92 -9.07 8.51
N VAL A 25 3.01 -9.41 9.42
CA VAL A 25 2.79 -8.71 10.69
C VAL A 25 4.02 -8.82 11.59
N GLY A 26 4.69 -9.97 11.64
CA GLY A 26 5.92 -10.18 12.42
C GLY A 26 7.11 -9.32 11.96
N LEU A 27 7.18 -8.98 10.66
CA LEU A 27 8.24 -8.17 10.08
C LEU A 27 8.05 -6.65 10.27
N ARG A 28 6.85 -6.20 10.66
CA ARG A 28 6.55 -4.77 10.79
C ARG A 28 7.32 -4.14 11.97
N PRO A 29 7.96 -2.97 11.77
CA PRO A 29 8.53 -2.21 12.87
C PRO A 29 7.43 -1.72 13.82
N ARG A 30 7.76 -1.65 15.13
CA ARG A 30 6.82 -1.27 16.19
C ARG A 30 7.05 0.13 16.73
N SER A 31 8.14 0.79 16.34
CA SER A 31 8.50 2.13 16.79
C SER A 31 8.96 2.99 15.61
N LEU A 32 8.93 4.32 15.76
CA LEU A 32 9.49 5.24 14.77
C LEU A 32 11.01 5.06 14.59
N SER A 33 11.73 4.62 15.63
CA SER A 33 13.17 4.36 15.55
C SER A 33 13.49 3.17 14.64
N ASP A 34 12.64 2.14 14.65
CA ASP A 34 12.82 0.93 13.83
C ASP A 34 12.32 1.11 12.39
N PHE A 35 11.55 2.16 12.14
CA PHE A 35 11.03 2.46 10.81
C PHE A 35 12.13 3.09 9.96
N VAL A 36 12.61 2.37 8.95
CA VAL A 36 13.67 2.80 8.04
C VAL A 36 13.14 3.84 7.06
N GLY A 37 13.97 4.81 6.68
CA GLY A 37 13.63 5.81 5.67
C GLY A 37 12.66 6.89 6.12
N GLN A 38 12.06 7.58 5.17
CA GLN A 38 11.02 8.61 5.36
C GLN A 38 11.40 9.66 6.44
N ARG A 39 12.62 10.20 6.38
CA ARG A 39 13.22 11.01 7.46
C ARG A 39 12.38 12.23 7.85
N GLU A 40 11.94 13.00 6.87
CA GLU A 40 11.12 14.20 7.10
C GLU A 40 9.77 13.85 7.75
N LEU A 41 9.11 12.80 7.24
CA LEU A 41 7.87 12.29 7.81
C LEU A 41 8.06 11.85 9.27
N LYS A 42 9.14 11.12 9.56
CA LYS A 42 9.45 10.67 10.94
C LYS A 42 9.69 11.84 11.88
N GLU A 43 10.36 12.88 11.45
CA GLU A 43 10.58 14.10 12.23
C GLU A 43 9.25 14.78 12.55
N HIS A 44 8.39 15.00 11.55
CA HIS A 44 7.09 15.61 11.74
C HIS A 44 6.20 14.77 12.68
N LEU A 45 6.13 13.46 12.47
CA LEU A 45 5.37 12.56 13.35
C LEU A 45 5.91 12.58 14.78
N SER A 46 7.23 12.53 14.96
CA SER A 46 7.83 12.58 16.30
C SER A 46 7.42 13.83 17.07
N ILE A 47 7.40 14.99 16.41
CA ILE A 47 6.97 16.25 17.03
C ILE A 47 5.50 16.22 17.40
N VAL A 48 4.63 15.79 16.47
CA VAL A 48 3.18 15.75 16.68
C VAL A 48 2.81 14.79 17.81
N LEU A 49 3.37 13.57 17.81
CA LEU A 49 3.08 12.56 18.82
C LEU A 49 3.62 12.93 20.19
N GLU A 50 4.84 13.46 20.26
CA GLU A 50 5.42 13.92 21.53
C GLU A 50 4.61 15.09 22.15
N ALA A 51 4.15 16.03 21.31
CA ALA A 51 3.32 17.13 21.77
C ALA A 51 1.96 16.64 22.28
N ALA A 52 1.32 15.66 21.61
CA ALA A 52 0.08 15.05 22.04
C ALA A 52 0.25 14.31 23.39
N ARG A 53 1.30 13.50 23.53
CA ARG A 53 1.65 12.81 24.78
C ARG A 53 1.83 13.76 25.96
N ARG A 54 2.57 14.86 25.74
CA ARG A 54 2.79 15.87 26.80
C ARG A 54 1.49 16.56 27.26
N ARG A 55 0.56 16.72 26.34
CA ARG A 55 -0.77 17.27 26.66
C ARG A 55 -1.75 16.25 27.24
N GLY A 56 -1.42 14.94 27.16
CA GLY A 56 -2.31 13.85 27.56
C GLY A 56 -3.58 13.79 26.69
N GLN A 57 -3.47 14.06 25.40
CA GLN A 57 -4.58 14.14 24.45
C GLN A 57 -4.31 13.30 23.21
N ALA A 58 -5.39 12.94 22.50
CA ALA A 58 -5.26 12.35 21.17
C ALA A 58 -4.42 13.24 20.24
N ALA A 59 -3.67 12.63 19.33
CA ALA A 59 -2.95 13.36 18.31
C ALA A 59 -3.92 13.95 17.27
N ASP A 60 -3.46 14.94 16.53
CA ASP A 60 -4.19 15.46 15.37
C ASP A 60 -4.44 14.33 14.35
N HIS A 61 -5.49 14.47 13.55
CA HIS A 61 -5.79 13.51 12.49
C HIS A 61 -4.70 13.54 11.42
N LEU A 62 -4.31 12.35 10.92
CA LEU A 62 -3.19 12.15 10.01
C LEU A 62 -3.67 11.56 8.68
N LEU A 63 -3.14 12.06 7.56
CA LEU A 63 -3.37 11.48 6.24
C LEU A 63 -2.05 10.99 5.64
N PHE A 64 -1.93 9.68 5.41
CA PHE A 64 -0.79 9.07 4.75
C PHE A 64 -1.10 8.81 3.28
N ALA A 65 -0.36 9.46 2.39
CA ALA A 65 -0.51 9.35 0.96
C ALA A 65 0.72 8.70 0.32
N GLY A 66 0.53 7.91 -0.72
CA GLY A 66 1.65 7.34 -1.48
C GLY A 66 1.33 5.97 -2.06
N PRO A 67 2.20 5.44 -2.92
CA PRO A 67 2.05 4.14 -3.57
C PRO A 67 1.77 2.99 -2.58
N PRO A 68 1.21 1.87 -3.04
CA PRO A 68 0.97 0.71 -2.18
C PRO A 68 2.29 0.10 -1.70
N GLY A 69 2.28 -0.52 -0.52
CA GLY A 69 3.43 -1.26 0.01
C GLY A 69 4.56 -0.44 0.63
N LEU A 70 4.40 0.88 0.80
CA LEU A 70 5.41 1.78 1.40
C LEU A 70 5.34 1.86 2.93
N GLY A 71 4.38 1.20 3.60
CA GLY A 71 4.30 1.14 5.05
C GLY A 71 3.26 2.05 5.69
N LYS A 72 2.23 2.53 4.97
CA LYS A 72 1.15 3.37 5.54
C LYS A 72 0.45 2.72 6.72
N THR A 73 0.04 1.46 6.58
CA THR A 73 -0.59 0.67 7.67
C THR A 73 0.39 0.42 8.82
N THR A 74 1.67 0.21 8.52
CA THR A 74 2.72 0.05 9.53
C THR A 74 2.89 1.33 10.35
N LEU A 75 2.91 2.50 9.71
CA LEU A 75 2.96 3.78 10.40
C LEU A 75 1.75 4.01 11.31
N ALA A 76 0.55 3.61 10.88
CA ALA A 76 -0.64 3.68 11.74
C ALA A 76 -0.47 2.82 13.01
N GLY A 77 0.09 1.61 12.86
CA GLY A 77 0.44 0.75 14.01
C GLY A 77 1.48 1.38 14.93
N ILE A 78 2.50 2.03 14.36
CA ILE A 78 3.52 2.74 15.13
C ILE A 78 2.90 3.93 15.88
N VAL A 79 2.06 4.73 15.24
CA VAL A 79 1.37 5.84 15.90
C VAL A 79 0.56 5.35 17.10
N ALA A 80 -0.22 4.27 16.94
CA ALA A 80 -0.98 3.68 18.04
C ALA A 80 -0.06 3.20 19.18
N SER A 81 1.03 2.51 18.82
CA SER A 81 2.04 2.04 19.80
C SER A 81 2.70 3.19 20.56
N GLU A 82 3.13 4.24 19.86
CA GLU A 82 3.75 5.44 20.47
C GLU A 82 2.79 6.21 21.37
N MET A 83 1.50 6.19 21.05
CA MET A 83 0.45 6.81 21.86
C MET A 83 -0.10 5.89 22.97
N SER A 84 0.36 4.62 23.04
CA SER A 84 -0.18 3.58 23.95
C SER A 84 -1.70 3.42 23.81
N ALA A 85 -2.18 3.47 22.57
CA ALA A 85 -3.58 3.48 22.19
C ALA A 85 -3.97 2.18 21.45
N HIS A 86 -5.26 1.82 21.51
CA HIS A 86 -5.77 0.75 20.67
C HIS A 86 -5.88 1.19 19.21
N LEU A 87 -5.53 0.28 18.29
CA LEU A 87 -5.64 0.49 16.85
C LEU A 87 -6.88 -0.22 16.31
N HIS A 88 -7.84 0.53 15.83
CA HIS A 88 -8.99 0.02 15.09
C HIS A 88 -8.72 0.14 13.59
N VAL A 89 -8.78 -0.97 12.86
CA VAL A 89 -8.45 -1.01 11.43
C VAL A 89 -9.70 -1.27 10.62
N THR A 90 -9.93 -0.45 9.60
CA THR A 90 -10.97 -0.65 8.61
C THR A 90 -10.49 -0.14 7.24
N SER A 91 -11.34 -0.23 6.22
CA SER A 91 -11.03 0.30 4.88
C SER A 91 -12.21 1.07 4.30
N GLY A 92 -11.94 1.99 3.38
CA GLY A 92 -13.00 2.72 2.67
C GLY A 92 -14.05 1.80 2.04
N PRO A 93 -13.67 0.75 1.31
CA PRO A 93 -14.61 -0.22 0.74
C PRO A 93 -15.47 -0.97 1.77
N ALA A 94 -14.97 -1.20 2.98
CA ALA A 94 -15.72 -1.87 4.05
C ALA A 94 -16.78 -0.97 4.71
N LEU A 95 -16.69 0.35 4.50
CA LEU A 95 -17.60 1.35 5.03
C LEU A 95 -18.64 1.76 3.98
N GLU A 96 -19.57 0.86 3.69
CA GLU A 96 -20.57 1.12 2.65
C GLU A 96 -21.66 2.09 3.11
N ARG A 97 -22.02 2.05 4.39
CA ARG A 97 -23.14 2.79 4.96
C ARG A 97 -22.74 3.62 6.16
N ALA A 98 -23.48 4.68 6.39
CA ALA A 98 -23.38 5.52 7.58
C ALA A 98 -23.35 4.73 8.90
N GLY A 99 -24.14 3.68 9.01
CA GLY A 99 -24.22 2.82 10.18
C GLY A 99 -22.95 2.02 10.45
N ASP A 100 -22.20 1.66 9.42
CA ASP A 100 -20.97 0.89 9.55
C ASP A 100 -19.89 1.74 10.24
N LEU A 101 -19.75 3.01 9.82
CA LEU A 101 -18.84 3.96 10.45
C LEU A 101 -19.30 4.31 11.88
N ALA A 102 -20.60 4.57 12.07
CA ALA A 102 -21.15 4.89 13.39
C ALA A 102 -20.90 3.76 14.41
N ALA A 103 -21.05 2.50 13.96
CA ALA A 103 -20.80 1.32 14.82
C ALA A 103 -19.33 1.20 15.25
N ILE A 104 -18.39 1.65 14.43
CA ILE A 104 -16.97 1.70 14.80
C ILE A 104 -16.71 2.87 15.75
N LEU A 105 -17.16 4.08 15.39
CA LEU A 105 -16.91 5.29 16.16
C LEU A 105 -17.45 5.22 17.58
N THR A 106 -18.60 4.56 17.79
CA THR A 106 -19.20 4.38 19.13
C THR A 106 -18.51 3.34 20.00
N LYS A 107 -17.57 2.56 19.45
CA LYS A 107 -16.75 1.59 20.20
C LYS A 107 -15.39 2.12 20.59
N LEU A 108 -14.99 3.27 20.07
CA LEU A 108 -13.71 3.88 20.39
C LEU A 108 -13.67 4.31 21.86
N GLU A 109 -12.48 4.26 22.43
CA GLU A 109 -12.15 4.80 23.75
C GLU A 109 -11.30 6.07 23.61
N ASP A 110 -11.10 6.80 24.71
CA ASP A 110 -10.29 8.03 24.68
C ASP A 110 -8.84 7.73 24.25
N ASN A 111 -8.38 8.52 23.27
CA ASN A 111 -7.07 8.44 22.60
C ASN A 111 -6.89 7.25 21.63
N ASP A 112 -7.91 6.45 21.39
CA ASP A 112 -7.83 5.38 20.39
C ASP A 112 -7.44 5.91 19.00
N VAL A 113 -6.88 5.03 18.18
CA VAL A 113 -6.51 5.29 16.78
C VAL A 113 -7.45 4.53 15.86
N LEU A 114 -8.17 5.26 15.01
CA LEU A 114 -8.94 4.68 13.92
C LEU A 114 -8.16 4.80 12.61
N PHE A 115 -7.79 3.69 12.01
CA PHE A 115 -7.13 3.64 10.71
C PHE A 115 -8.12 3.24 9.62
N ILE A 116 -8.25 4.07 8.58
CA ILE A 116 -9.06 3.79 7.40
C ILE A 116 -8.13 3.69 6.18
N ASP A 117 -7.91 2.47 5.70
CA ASP A 117 -7.16 2.27 4.45
C ASP A 117 -8.05 2.60 3.24
N GLU A 118 -7.43 3.03 2.15
CA GLU A 118 -8.11 3.48 0.94
C GLU A 118 -9.26 4.48 1.22
N ILE A 119 -9.02 5.46 2.10
CA ILE A 119 -10.02 6.44 2.54
C ILE A 119 -10.67 7.21 1.37
N HIS A 120 -9.99 7.32 0.22
CA HIS A 120 -10.53 7.93 -1.00
C HIS A 120 -11.72 7.15 -1.61
N ARG A 121 -11.98 5.92 -1.15
CA ARG A 121 -13.10 5.08 -1.60
C ARG A 121 -14.32 5.18 -0.71
N LEU A 122 -14.31 6.06 0.30
CA LEU A 122 -15.50 6.32 1.11
C LEU A 122 -16.63 6.87 0.24
N SER A 123 -17.85 6.41 0.50
CA SER A 123 -19.01 7.03 -0.09
C SER A 123 -19.24 8.42 0.49
N ARG A 124 -19.83 9.33 -0.27
CA ARG A 124 -20.11 10.69 0.18
C ARG A 124 -20.94 10.73 1.47
N THR A 125 -21.89 9.82 1.64
CA THR A 125 -22.72 9.71 2.83
C THR A 125 -21.90 9.37 4.07
N VAL A 126 -20.89 8.50 3.94
CA VAL A 126 -19.97 8.14 5.03
C VAL A 126 -19.02 9.29 5.34
N GLU A 127 -18.52 9.97 4.31
CA GLU A 127 -17.69 11.17 4.47
C GLU A 127 -18.40 12.29 5.25
N GLU A 128 -19.70 12.55 4.96
CA GLU A 128 -20.52 13.57 5.63
C GLU A 128 -20.69 13.29 7.15
N ILE A 129 -20.67 12.03 7.56
CA ILE A 129 -20.68 11.66 8.99
C ILE A 129 -19.30 11.79 9.62
N LEU A 130 -18.26 11.53 8.85
CA LEU A 130 -16.89 11.62 9.33
C LEU A 130 -16.48 13.06 9.68
N TYR A 131 -17.01 14.06 8.98
CA TYR A 131 -16.68 15.47 9.24
C TYR A 131 -16.95 15.91 10.68
N PRO A 132 -18.18 15.84 11.23
CA PRO A 132 -18.44 16.22 12.61
C PRO A 132 -17.75 15.29 13.62
N ALA A 133 -17.50 14.03 13.25
CA ALA A 133 -16.75 13.12 14.09
C ALA A 133 -15.29 13.56 14.26
N MET A 134 -14.67 14.14 13.22
CA MET A 134 -13.30 14.64 13.26
C MET A 134 -13.19 16.02 13.95
N GLU A 135 -14.14 16.92 13.70
CA GLU A 135 -14.06 18.30 14.20
C GLU A 135 -14.57 18.44 15.64
N ASP A 136 -15.79 17.89 15.88
CA ASP A 136 -16.54 18.12 17.12
C ASP A 136 -16.60 16.88 18.02
N PHE A 137 -16.04 15.75 17.58
CA PHE A 137 -16.18 14.45 18.24
C PHE A 137 -17.66 14.10 18.51
N GLN A 138 -18.51 14.30 17.52
CA GLN A 138 -19.93 14.05 17.57
C GLN A 138 -20.42 13.41 16.28
N ILE A 139 -21.46 12.59 16.37
CA ILE A 139 -22.19 12.06 15.21
C ILE A 139 -23.69 12.22 15.41
N ASP A 140 -24.40 12.52 14.34
CA ASP A 140 -25.84 12.55 14.31
C ASP A 140 -26.38 11.24 13.71
N ILE A 141 -27.14 10.48 14.49
CA ILE A 141 -27.74 9.21 14.06
C ILE A 141 -29.26 9.43 13.86
N VAL A 142 -29.73 9.14 12.64
CA VAL A 142 -31.16 9.19 12.34
C VAL A 142 -31.81 7.88 12.76
N VAL A 143 -32.72 7.95 13.72
CA VAL A 143 -33.50 6.81 14.24
C VAL A 143 -34.95 6.93 13.74
N GLY A 144 -35.45 5.85 13.14
CA GLY A 144 -36.77 5.79 12.56
C GLY A 144 -36.80 5.99 11.04
N LYS A 145 -38.00 5.95 10.45
CA LYS A 145 -38.22 6.14 9.02
C LYS A 145 -39.36 7.13 8.77
N GLY A 146 -39.28 7.88 7.69
CA GLY A 146 -40.29 8.84 7.27
C GLY A 146 -40.37 10.10 8.16
N PRO A 147 -41.54 10.79 8.19
CA PRO A 147 -41.68 12.09 8.88
C PRO A 147 -41.52 12.04 10.39
N SER A 148 -41.54 10.86 11.02
CA SER A 148 -41.32 10.65 12.45
C SER A 148 -39.87 10.27 12.80
N ALA A 149 -38.94 10.29 11.83
CA ALA A 149 -37.54 10.07 12.09
C ALA A 149 -37.01 11.21 12.98
N SER A 150 -36.25 10.84 14.01
CA SER A 150 -35.57 11.79 14.90
C SER A 150 -34.05 11.65 14.77
N SER A 151 -33.32 12.76 14.85
CA SER A 151 -31.86 12.73 14.93
C SER A 151 -31.42 12.72 16.39
N ILE A 152 -30.56 11.77 16.74
CA ILE A 152 -29.93 11.69 18.06
C ILE A 152 -28.46 12.04 17.88
N ARG A 153 -27.98 13.05 18.61
CA ARG A 153 -26.59 13.42 18.65
C ARG A 153 -25.86 12.63 19.72
N LEU A 154 -24.81 11.92 19.31
CA LEU A 154 -23.93 11.16 20.19
C LEU A 154 -22.58 11.86 20.28
N THR A 155 -22.06 12.03 21.50
CA THR A 155 -20.70 12.48 21.73
C THR A 155 -19.76 11.29 21.67
N LEU A 156 -18.67 11.45 20.96
CA LEU A 156 -17.61 10.45 20.81
C LEU A 156 -16.45 10.77 21.77
N PRO A 157 -15.66 9.76 22.18
CA PRO A 157 -14.38 10.01 22.84
C PRO A 157 -13.43 10.72 21.86
N LYS A 158 -12.40 11.38 22.39
CA LYS A 158 -11.37 11.99 21.56
C LYS A 158 -10.47 10.91 20.99
N PHE A 159 -10.38 10.83 19.69
CA PHE A 159 -9.61 9.81 18.96
C PHE A 159 -8.74 10.44 17.89
N THR A 160 -7.76 9.71 17.41
CA THR A 160 -6.96 10.06 16.21
C THR A 160 -7.44 9.27 15.01
N LEU A 161 -7.88 9.97 13.96
CA LEU A 161 -8.13 9.34 12.67
C LEU A 161 -6.85 9.33 11.86
N ILE A 162 -6.49 8.17 11.31
CA ILE A 162 -5.43 8.02 10.31
C ILE A 162 -6.05 7.53 9.01
N GLY A 163 -6.07 8.38 7.99
CA GLY A 163 -6.45 7.99 6.65
C GLY A 163 -5.24 7.54 5.83
N ALA A 164 -5.39 6.49 5.03
CA ALA A 164 -4.39 6.10 4.04
C ALA A 164 -4.98 6.14 2.62
N THR A 165 -4.19 6.60 1.65
CA THR A 165 -4.62 6.68 0.26
C THR A 165 -3.46 6.44 -0.71
N THR A 166 -3.74 5.77 -1.82
CA THR A 166 -2.86 5.71 -2.99
C THR A 166 -3.14 6.86 -3.96
N ARG A 167 -4.33 7.48 -3.88
CA ARG A 167 -4.85 8.47 -4.85
C ARG A 167 -5.23 9.78 -4.16
N THR A 168 -4.23 10.58 -3.81
CA THR A 168 -4.43 11.86 -3.08
C THR A 168 -5.41 12.81 -3.78
N GLY A 169 -5.41 12.82 -5.12
CA GLY A 169 -6.31 13.68 -5.91
C GLY A 169 -7.79 13.28 -5.84
N MET A 170 -8.12 12.10 -5.31
CA MET A 170 -9.51 11.66 -5.11
C MET A 170 -10.07 12.02 -3.72
N ILE A 171 -9.24 12.49 -2.81
CA ILE A 171 -9.69 12.98 -1.51
C ILE A 171 -10.39 14.33 -1.72
N THR A 172 -11.60 14.47 -1.20
CA THR A 172 -12.34 15.73 -1.27
C THR A 172 -11.64 16.83 -0.48
N GLY A 173 -11.74 18.08 -0.94
CA GLY A 173 -11.15 19.22 -0.22
C GLY A 173 -11.60 19.26 1.25
N PRO A 174 -12.92 19.21 1.54
CA PRO A 174 -13.43 19.23 2.91
C PRO A 174 -12.86 18.14 3.82
N LEU A 175 -12.67 16.91 3.31
CA LEU A 175 -12.06 15.83 4.09
C LEU A 175 -10.57 16.10 4.34
N ARG A 176 -9.85 16.53 3.30
CA ARG A 176 -8.41 16.80 3.38
C ARG A 176 -8.07 17.89 4.38
N ASP A 177 -8.86 18.96 4.42
CA ASP A 177 -8.63 20.13 5.30
C ASP A 177 -8.81 19.81 6.79
N ARG A 178 -9.39 18.65 7.11
CA ARG A 178 -9.58 18.17 8.48
C ARG A 178 -8.41 17.35 9.02
N PHE A 179 -7.45 17.03 8.19
CA PHE A 179 -6.22 16.38 8.63
C PHE A 179 -5.19 17.43 9.06
N GLY A 180 -4.72 17.33 10.30
CA GLY A 180 -3.69 18.22 10.86
C GLY A 180 -2.31 17.99 10.24
N LEU A 181 -2.04 16.77 9.77
CA LEU A 181 -0.82 16.43 9.04
C LEU A 181 -1.15 15.58 7.80
N VAL A 182 -0.78 16.07 6.63
CA VAL A 182 -0.83 15.32 5.37
C VAL A 182 0.61 14.94 5.00
N ALA A 183 0.94 13.66 5.10
CA ALA A 183 2.27 13.16 4.86
C ALA A 183 2.30 12.26 3.62
N ARG A 184 3.27 12.50 2.74
CA ARG A 184 3.51 11.68 1.57
C ARG A 184 4.65 10.72 1.84
N LEU A 185 4.43 9.44 1.54
CA LEU A 185 5.46 8.42 1.54
C LEU A 185 6.06 8.32 0.14
N ASP A 186 7.38 8.36 0.07
CA ASP A 186 8.13 8.20 -1.17
C ASP A 186 8.74 6.79 -1.27
N TYR A 187 9.16 6.41 -2.47
CA TYR A 187 9.89 5.18 -2.68
C TYR A 187 11.20 5.17 -1.91
N TYR A 188 11.57 3.99 -1.41
CA TYR A 188 12.79 3.77 -0.69
C TYR A 188 13.98 3.65 -1.65
N ASP A 189 15.14 4.14 -1.23
CA ASP A 189 16.38 3.89 -1.94
C ASP A 189 16.92 2.46 -1.68
N GLU A 190 17.93 2.05 -2.46
CA GLU A 190 18.48 0.70 -2.36
C GLU A 190 19.12 0.42 -0.98
N ASN A 191 19.75 1.41 -0.34
CA ASN A 191 20.37 1.24 0.98
C ASN A 191 19.32 1.10 2.09
N GLU A 192 18.25 1.85 1.99
CA GLU A 192 17.11 1.76 2.89
C GLU A 192 16.44 0.38 2.77
N LEU A 193 16.22 -0.10 1.53
CA LEU A 193 15.67 -1.45 1.30
C LEU A 193 16.62 -2.55 1.75
N GLN A 194 17.92 -2.41 1.53
CA GLN A 194 18.92 -3.35 2.05
C GLN A 194 18.87 -3.44 3.57
N SER A 195 18.70 -2.31 4.25
CA SER A 195 18.55 -2.27 5.71
C SER A 195 17.27 -2.99 6.17
N ILE A 196 16.14 -2.78 5.45
CA ILE A 196 14.87 -3.47 5.70
C ILE A 196 15.01 -4.98 5.50
N ILE A 197 15.67 -5.42 4.40
CA ILE A 197 15.91 -6.83 4.09
C ILE A 197 16.78 -7.48 5.16
N SER A 198 17.88 -6.84 5.55
CA SER A 198 18.79 -7.37 6.58
C SER A 198 18.08 -7.53 7.93
N ARG A 199 17.24 -6.56 8.32
CA ARG A 199 16.43 -6.67 9.53
C ARG A 199 15.39 -7.80 9.40
N ALA A 200 14.69 -7.90 8.27
CA ALA A 200 13.69 -8.94 8.02
C ALA A 200 14.34 -10.34 7.99
N ALA A 201 15.52 -10.48 7.39
CA ALA A 201 16.28 -11.72 7.36
C ALA A 201 16.66 -12.19 8.78
N GLY A 202 17.09 -11.27 9.66
CA GLY A 202 17.36 -11.59 11.06
C GLY A 202 16.13 -12.11 11.81
N ILE A 203 14.94 -11.53 11.56
CA ILE A 203 13.67 -11.99 12.15
C ILE A 203 13.26 -13.36 11.61
N LEU A 204 13.42 -13.58 10.30
CA LEU A 204 13.10 -14.83 9.60
C LEU A 204 14.17 -15.91 9.77
N GLN A 205 15.29 -15.59 10.46
CA GLN A 205 16.44 -16.48 10.64
C GLN A 205 17.07 -16.94 9.30
N VAL A 206 17.07 -16.06 8.30
CA VAL A 206 17.71 -16.27 7.00
C VAL A 206 19.17 -15.82 7.07
N ASP A 207 20.09 -16.71 6.74
CA ASP A 207 21.51 -16.36 6.60
C ASP A 207 21.72 -15.66 5.25
N ILE A 208 21.96 -14.36 5.27
CA ILE A 208 22.10 -13.51 4.09
C ILE A 208 23.32 -12.61 4.21
N ASP A 209 24.14 -12.56 3.17
CA ASP A 209 25.23 -11.60 3.11
C ASP A 209 24.80 -10.23 2.57
N ALA A 210 25.69 -9.24 2.69
CA ALA A 210 25.40 -7.88 2.23
C ALA A 210 25.16 -7.78 0.72
N GLN A 211 25.76 -8.68 -0.09
CA GLN A 211 25.62 -8.67 -1.53
C GLN A 211 24.28 -9.33 -1.98
N GLY A 212 23.85 -10.38 -1.28
CA GLY A 212 22.53 -10.98 -1.48
C GLY A 212 21.41 -10.00 -1.11
N ALA A 213 21.56 -9.32 0.04
CA ALA A 213 20.60 -8.29 0.46
C ALA A 213 20.53 -7.11 -0.53
N ALA A 214 21.67 -6.65 -1.04
CA ALA A 214 21.74 -5.59 -2.05
C ALA A 214 21.09 -6.01 -3.38
N GLU A 215 21.27 -7.27 -3.81
CA GLU A 215 20.67 -7.78 -5.04
C GLU A 215 19.14 -7.86 -4.94
N ILE A 216 18.60 -8.29 -3.79
CA ILE A 216 17.16 -8.27 -3.54
C ILE A 216 16.63 -6.83 -3.48
N ALA A 217 17.35 -5.91 -2.79
CA ALA A 217 16.98 -4.51 -2.67
C ALA A 217 16.84 -3.84 -4.04
N ARG A 218 17.83 -4.03 -4.91
CA ARG A 218 17.86 -3.47 -6.27
C ARG A 218 16.63 -3.86 -7.10
N ARG A 219 16.12 -5.09 -6.93
CA ARG A 219 14.95 -5.59 -7.66
C ARG A 219 13.62 -5.37 -6.94
N SER A 220 13.63 -4.67 -5.79
CA SER A 220 12.42 -4.48 -4.96
C SER A 220 11.59 -3.25 -5.33
N ARG A 221 11.90 -2.57 -6.42
CA ARG A 221 11.11 -1.43 -6.96
C ARG A 221 10.87 -0.31 -5.95
N GLY A 222 11.80 -0.04 -5.06
CA GLY A 222 11.62 0.99 -4.03
C GLY A 222 10.56 0.65 -2.97
N THR A 223 10.12 -0.62 -2.86
CA THR A 223 8.93 -0.98 -2.07
C THR A 223 9.25 -2.05 -1.02
N PRO A 224 9.11 -1.76 0.29
CA PRO A 224 9.34 -2.72 1.37
C PRO A 224 8.51 -4.02 1.28
N ARG A 225 7.25 -3.93 0.86
CA ARG A 225 6.40 -5.11 0.66
C ARG A 225 6.99 -6.06 -0.39
N ILE A 226 7.47 -5.52 -1.51
CA ILE A 226 8.12 -6.32 -2.56
C ILE A 226 9.43 -6.89 -2.03
N ALA A 227 10.26 -6.09 -1.32
CA ALA A 227 11.51 -6.54 -0.73
C ALA A 227 11.30 -7.74 0.20
N ASN A 228 10.35 -7.68 1.11
CA ASN A 228 10.01 -8.79 2.01
C ASN A 228 9.50 -10.02 1.25
N ARG A 229 8.67 -9.83 0.23
CA ARG A 229 8.19 -10.93 -0.62
C ARG A 229 9.34 -11.60 -1.38
N LEU A 230 10.25 -10.83 -1.96
CA LEU A 230 11.40 -11.37 -2.67
C LEU A 230 12.37 -12.08 -1.72
N LEU A 231 12.61 -11.53 -0.53
CA LEU A 231 13.43 -12.19 0.49
C LEU A 231 12.90 -13.59 0.84
N ARG A 232 11.59 -13.75 1.05
CA ARG A 232 11.00 -15.06 1.32
C ARG A 232 11.20 -16.04 0.16
N ARG A 233 10.99 -15.59 -1.08
CA ARG A 233 11.20 -16.44 -2.27
C ARG A 233 12.65 -16.87 -2.43
N VAL A 234 13.59 -15.97 -2.15
CA VAL A 234 15.03 -16.27 -2.19
C VAL A 234 15.39 -17.23 -1.06
N ARG A 235 14.86 -17.06 0.15
CA ARG A 235 15.01 -18.00 1.26
C ARG A 235 14.54 -19.40 0.85
N ASP A 236 13.31 -19.53 0.39
CA ASP A 236 12.72 -20.81 -0.01
C ASP A 236 13.57 -21.51 -1.08
N PHE A 237 14.14 -20.73 -2.02
CA PHE A 237 15.06 -21.27 -3.01
C PHE A 237 16.38 -21.73 -2.39
N ALA A 238 16.99 -20.94 -1.50
CA ALA A 238 18.24 -21.28 -0.86
C ALA A 238 18.12 -22.54 0.03
N GLU A 239 17.01 -22.70 0.74
CA GLU A 239 16.70 -23.90 1.55
C GLU A 239 16.53 -25.16 0.69
N VAL A 240 15.91 -25.04 -0.49
CA VAL A 240 15.58 -26.21 -1.33
C VAL A 240 16.68 -26.57 -2.31
N ARG A 241 17.39 -25.59 -2.85
CA ARG A 241 18.39 -25.77 -3.94
C ARG A 241 19.81 -25.36 -3.58
N GLY A 242 20.00 -24.73 -2.41
CA GLY A 242 21.30 -24.27 -1.92
C GLY A 242 21.68 -24.94 -0.60
N ASP A 243 22.57 -24.27 0.13
CA ASP A 243 23.04 -24.63 1.47
C ASP A 243 22.32 -23.84 2.59
N GLY A 244 21.29 -23.09 2.24
CA GLY A 244 20.54 -22.23 3.15
C GLY A 244 21.08 -20.82 3.27
N THR A 245 22.25 -20.50 2.66
CA THR A 245 22.82 -19.16 2.64
C THR A 245 22.39 -18.37 1.41
N VAL A 246 22.14 -17.07 1.57
CA VAL A 246 21.75 -16.16 0.51
C VAL A 246 22.91 -15.21 0.21
N ASP A 247 23.68 -15.53 -0.82
CA ASP A 247 24.65 -14.65 -1.44
C ASP A 247 24.10 -14.00 -2.72
N LYS A 248 24.90 -13.18 -3.38
CA LYS A 248 24.52 -12.53 -4.65
C LYS A 248 24.15 -13.56 -5.73
N LYS A 249 24.85 -14.70 -5.80
CA LYS A 249 24.65 -15.70 -6.83
C LYS A 249 23.31 -16.44 -6.62
N SER A 250 23.09 -16.93 -5.40
CA SER A 250 21.85 -17.62 -5.04
C SER A 250 20.64 -16.70 -5.14
N ALA A 251 20.78 -15.41 -4.76
CA ALA A 251 19.73 -14.40 -4.96
C ALA A 251 19.38 -14.21 -6.44
N ASN A 252 20.40 -14.07 -7.32
CA ASN A 252 20.18 -13.94 -8.76
C ASN A 252 19.49 -15.17 -9.37
N GLU A 253 19.94 -16.36 -9.02
CA GLU A 253 19.36 -17.62 -9.51
C GLU A 253 17.90 -17.76 -9.05
N ALA A 254 17.64 -17.50 -7.76
CA ALA A 254 16.30 -17.53 -7.23
C ALA A 254 15.36 -16.55 -7.91
N LEU A 255 15.75 -15.28 -8.02
CA LEU A 255 14.91 -14.23 -8.64
C LEU A 255 14.63 -14.55 -10.11
N SER A 256 15.59 -15.14 -10.84
CA SER A 256 15.39 -15.59 -12.22
C SER A 256 14.38 -16.72 -12.30
N VAL A 257 14.42 -17.71 -11.39
CA VAL A 257 13.45 -18.81 -11.30
C VAL A 257 12.05 -18.28 -11.03
N PHE A 258 11.91 -17.26 -10.17
CA PHE A 258 10.62 -16.60 -9.90
C PHE A 258 10.23 -15.55 -10.93
N GLY A 259 10.96 -15.44 -12.03
CA GLY A 259 10.61 -14.60 -13.18
C GLY A 259 10.82 -13.10 -12.95
N VAL A 260 11.62 -12.72 -11.97
CA VAL A 260 12.00 -11.32 -11.68
C VAL A 260 13.33 -11.04 -12.38
N ASP A 261 13.33 -10.09 -13.31
CA ASP A 261 14.53 -9.75 -14.09
C ASP A 261 15.47 -8.77 -13.36
N GLU A 262 16.54 -8.37 -14.04
CA GLU A 262 17.59 -7.50 -13.45
C GLU A 262 17.10 -6.12 -13.02
N LEU A 263 16.02 -5.61 -13.60
CA LEU A 263 15.39 -4.34 -13.21
C LEU A 263 14.24 -4.53 -12.22
N GLY A 264 13.98 -5.75 -11.80
CA GLY A 264 12.87 -6.07 -10.91
C GLY A 264 11.52 -6.22 -11.63
N LEU A 265 11.48 -6.30 -12.96
CA LEU A 265 10.24 -6.52 -13.70
C LEU A 265 9.82 -7.98 -13.60
N ASP A 266 8.53 -8.20 -13.36
CA ASP A 266 7.93 -9.52 -13.35
C ASP A 266 7.30 -9.89 -14.73
N LYS A 267 6.61 -11.01 -14.77
CA LYS A 267 5.94 -11.48 -15.99
C LYS A 267 4.89 -10.50 -16.51
N VAL A 268 4.14 -9.86 -15.63
CA VAL A 268 3.06 -8.95 -16.02
C VAL A 268 3.62 -7.63 -16.52
N ASP A 269 4.66 -7.08 -15.89
CA ASP A 269 5.34 -5.88 -16.41
C ASP A 269 5.83 -6.10 -17.85
N ARG A 270 6.53 -7.22 -18.07
CA ARG A 270 7.02 -7.55 -19.42
C ARG A 270 5.88 -7.77 -20.42
N ALA A 271 4.75 -8.34 -19.97
CA ALA A 271 3.57 -8.48 -20.82
C ALA A 271 2.97 -7.10 -21.17
N VAL A 272 2.89 -6.17 -20.22
CA VAL A 272 2.45 -4.79 -20.43
C VAL A 272 3.36 -4.08 -21.44
N LEU A 273 4.69 -4.14 -21.24
CA LEU A 273 5.64 -3.54 -22.16
C LEU A 273 5.56 -4.16 -23.57
N SER A 274 5.48 -5.49 -23.65
CA SER A 274 5.35 -6.20 -24.91
C SER A 274 4.05 -5.85 -25.64
N ALA A 275 2.93 -5.73 -24.90
CA ALA A 275 1.67 -5.32 -25.50
C ALA A 275 1.78 -3.90 -26.09
N ILE A 276 2.31 -2.93 -25.36
CA ILE A 276 2.43 -1.55 -25.87
C ILE A 276 3.41 -1.50 -27.03
N CYS A 277 4.62 -2.10 -26.91
CA CYS A 277 5.66 -1.99 -27.91
C CYS A 277 5.33 -2.76 -29.20
N VAL A 278 4.79 -3.98 -29.07
CA VAL A 278 4.62 -4.91 -30.22
C VAL A 278 3.17 -4.92 -30.71
N GLN A 279 2.19 -5.19 -29.83
CA GLN A 279 0.80 -5.34 -30.27
C GLN A 279 0.18 -4.02 -30.69
N PHE A 280 0.52 -2.92 -29.97
CA PHE A 280 -0.03 -1.59 -30.23
C PHE A 280 0.97 -0.62 -30.90
N GLY A 281 2.08 -1.14 -31.43
CA GLY A 281 3.04 -0.37 -32.23
C GLY A 281 3.67 0.84 -31.51
N GLY A 282 3.84 0.76 -30.19
CA GLY A 282 4.34 1.83 -29.34
C GLY A 282 3.24 2.68 -28.67
N GLY A 283 2.00 2.48 -29.02
CA GLY A 283 0.84 3.23 -28.50
C GLY A 283 0.48 4.45 -29.34
N PRO A 284 -0.42 5.33 -28.89
CA PRO A 284 -1.07 5.32 -27.56
C PRO A 284 -2.16 4.22 -27.45
N VAL A 285 -2.20 3.56 -26.30
CA VAL A 285 -3.22 2.53 -25.98
C VAL A 285 -3.99 2.90 -24.72
N GLY A 286 -5.31 2.74 -24.77
CA GLY A 286 -6.18 2.98 -23.62
C GLY A 286 -5.97 1.93 -22.51
N LEU A 287 -6.13 2.34 -21.24
CA LEU A 287 -5.89 1.49 -20.07
C LEU A 287 -6.74 0.20 -20.10
N SER A 288 -8.03 0.29 -20.42
CA SER A 288 -8.93 -0.87 -20.46
C SER A 288 -8.51 -1.86 -21.55
N THR A 289 -8.09 -1.37 -22.72
CA THR A 289 -7.59 -2.22 -23.83
C THR A 289 -6.31 -2.92 -23.42
N LEU A 290 -5.40 -2.19 -22.78
CA LEU A 290 -4.14 -2.75 -22.28
C LEU A 290 -4.38 -3.83 -21.22
N ALA A 291 -5.25 -3.57 -20.25
CA ALA A 291 -5.60 -4.52 -19.19
C ALA A 291 -6.17 -5.84 -19.76
N ILE A 292 -7.10 -5.74 -20.71
CA ILE A 292 -7.63 -6.92 -21.40
C ILE A 292 -6.53 -7.68 -22.16
N SER A 293 -5.61 -6.98 -22.83
CA SER A 293 -4.55 -7.61 -23.62
C SER A 293 -3.57 -8.43 -22.79
N VAL A 294 -3.39 -8.08 -21.52
CA VAL A 294 -2.51 -8.78 -20.57
C VAL A 294 -3.28 -9.63 -19.54
N SER A 295 -4.60 -9.75 -19.70
CA SER A 295 -5.50 -10.51 -18.81
C SER A 295 -5.45 -10.06 -17.35
N GLU A 296 -5.37 -8.74 -17.14
CA GLU A 296 -5.36 -8.11 -15.80
C GLU A 296 -6.52 -7.15 -15.62
N GLN A 297 -6.80 -6.80 -14.38
CA GLN A 297 -7.78 -5.76 -14.06
C GLN A 297 -7.20 -4.37 -14.33
N THR A 298 -8.04 -3.45 -14.78
CA THR A 298 -7.66 -2.07 -15.08
C THR A 298 -6.99 -1.38 -13.89
N GLU A 299 -7.57 -1.54 -12.69
CA GLU A 299 -7.05 -0.98 -11.44
C GLU A 299 -5.69 -1.56 -11.06
N THR A 300 -5.48 -2.85 -11.29
CA THR A 300 -4.19 -3.51 -11.04
C THR A 300 -3.08 -2.93 -11.93
N ILE A 301 -3.37 -2.72 -13.23
CA ILE A 301 -2.39 -2.08 -14.11
C ILE A 301 -2.09 -0.66 -13.64
N GLU A 302 -3.13 0.14 -13.32
CA GLU A 302 -2.99 1.55 -12.96
C GLU A 302 -2.28 1.77 -11.62
N ASP A 303 -2.56 0.92 -10.62
CA ASP A 303 -2.09 1.15 -9.24
C ASP A 303 -0.81 0.38 -8.90
N VAL A 304 -0.55 -0.75 -9.57
CA VAL A 304 0.58 -1.64 -9.22
C VAL A 304 1.71 -1.59 -10.25
N TYR A 305 1.40 -1.70 -11.54
CA TYR A 305 2.42 -1.86 -12.59
C TYR A 305 2.81 -0.53 -13.24
N GLU A 306 1.84 0.27 -13.65
CA GLU A 306 2.07 1.53 -14.36
C GLU A 306 2.98 2.52 -13.58
N PRO A 307 2.83 2.72 -12.26
CA PRO A 307 3.64 3.68 -11.53
C PRO A 307 5.14 3.36 -11.59
N PHE A 308 5.50 2.09 -11.45
CA PHE A 308 6.89 1.66 -11.54
C PHE A 308 7.44 1.80 -12.96
N LEU A 309 6.70 1.37 -13.97
CA LEU A 309 7.12 1.48 -15.37
C LEU A 309 7.29 2.95 -15.83
N ILE A 310 6.45 3.85 -15.31
CA ILE A 310 6.61 5.30 -15.54
C ILE A 310 7.87 5.82 -14.84
N GLN A 311 8.08 5.44 -13.58
CA GLN A 311 9.26 5.85 -12.81
C GLN A 311 10.56 5.40 -13.48
N GLN A 312 10.57 4.20 -14.07
CA GLN A 312 11.69 3.68 -14.85
C GLN A 312 11.83 4.34 -16.25
N GLY A 313 10.94 5.25 -16.61
CA GLY A 313 10.95 5.89 -17.93
C GLY A 313 10.66 4.95 -19.09
N MET A 314 10.00 3.81 -18.83
CA MET A 314 9.67 2.81 -19.85
C MET A 314 8.37 3.11 -20.57
N ILE A 315 7.42 3.71 -19.88
CA ILE A 315 6.14 4.15 -20.45
C ILE A 315 5.84 5.59 -20.06
N ALA A 316 5.03 6.27 -20.86
CA ALA A 316 4.48 7.57 -20.53
C ALA A 316 2.96 7.58 -20.65
N ARG A 317 2.32 8.42 -19.81
CA ARG A 317 0.86 8.62 -19.80
C ARG A 317 0.53 9.86 -20.61
N THR A 318 -0.31 9.72 -21.62
CA THR A 318 -0.79 10.82 -22.45
C THR A 318 -2.32 10.90 -22.35
N PRO A 319 -2.95 12.02 -22.77
CA PRO A 319 -4.41 12.12 -22.84
C PRO A 319 -5.06 11.04 -23.72
N ARG A 320 -4.33 10.51 -24.72
CA ARG A 320 -4.81 9.47 -25.64
C ARG A 320 -4.57 8.04 -25.11
N GLY A 321 -3.72 7.87 -24.08
CA GLY A 321 -3.36 6.56 -23.53
C GLY A 321 -1.90 6.42 -23.18
N ARG A 322 -1.47 5.18 -23.00
CA ARG A 322 -0.10 4.80 -22.63
C ARG A 322 0.75 4.63 -23.89
N VAL A 323 1.97 5.14 -23.84
CA VAL A 323 2.96 5.03 -24.92
C VAL A 323 4.25 4.43 -24.40
N ALA A 324 4.90 3.61 -25.21
CA ALA A 324 6.20 3.06 -24.87
C ALA A 324 7.30 4.10 -25.11
N MET A 325 8.26 4.16 -24.18
CA MET A 325 9.46 4.99 -24.28
C MET A 325 10.64 4.16 -24.78
N PRO A 326 11.73 4.79 -25.28
CA PRO A 326 12.88 4.07 -25.84
C PRO A 326 13.45 2.99 -24.91
N LEU A 327 13.43 3.21 -23.59
CA LEU A 327 13.90 2.24 -22.61
C LEU A 327 13.07 0.95 -22.57
N ALA A 328 11.77 1.01 -22.88
CA ALA A 328 10.94 -0.21 -23.01
C ALA A 328 11.39 -1.09 -24.14
N TYR A 329 11.68 -0.51 -25.31
CA TYR A 329 12.19 -1.25 -26.46
C TYR A 329 13.57 -1.85 -26.18
N ALA A 330 14.48 -1.06 -25.60
CA ALA A 330 15.82 -1.53 -25.24
C ALA A 330 15.75 -2.72 -24.26
N HIS A 331 14.87 -2.65 -23.26
CA HIS A 331 14.67 -3.72 -22.29
C HIS A 331 14.13 -5.01 -22.91
N LEU A 332 13.23 -4.88 -23.88
CA LEU A 332 12.69 -6.03 -24.63
C LEU A 332 13.61 -6.54 -25.75
N GLY A 333 14.79 -5.92 -25.96
CA GLY A 333 15.68 -6.23 -27.06
C GLY A 333 15.13 -5.86 -28.44
N LEU A 334 14.21 -4.90 -28.49
CA LEU A 334 13.56 -4.41 -29.71
C LEU A 334 14.18 -3.09 -30.17
N GLN A 335 14.10 -2.82 -31.48
CA GLN A 335 14.45 -1.50 -32.01
C GLN A 335 13.28 -0.53 -31.82
N ALA A 336 13.56 0.62 -31.23
CA ALA A 336 12.55 1.68 -31.11
C ALA A 336 12.22 2.22 -32.52
N PRO A 337 10.95 2.54 -32.83
CA PRO A 337 10.56 3.20 -34.07
C PRO A 337 11.34 4.51 -34.26
N ALA A 338 11.72 4.83 -35.51
CA ALA A 338 12.46 6.03 -35.83
C ALA A 338 11.68 7.34 -35.56
N GLN A 339 10.36 7.25 -35.48
CA GLN A 339 9.48 8.36 -35.08
C GLN A 339 8.67 7.88 -33.87
N HIS A 340 8.92 8.51 -32.70
CA HIS A 340 7.97 8.42 -31.59
C HIS A 340 6.67 9.12 -31.99
N PRO A 341 5.50 8.55 -31.68
CA PRO A 341 4.25 9.29 -31.83
C PRO A 341 4.40 10.60 -31.04
N ASP A 342 4.04 11.70 -31.69
CA ASP A 342 4.13 13.04 -31.10
C ASP A 342 3.42 13.02 -29.73
N LEU A 343 4.19 13.15 -28.65
CA LEU A 343 3.68 13.06 -27.27
C LEU A 343 2.74 14.23 -26.93
N PHE A 344 2.75 15.28 -27.77
CA PHE A 344 2.07 16.55 -27.50
C PHE A 344 1.14 17.01 -28.65
N ALA A 345 0.86 16.19 -29.63
CA ALA A 345 -0.08 16.51 -30.71
C ALA A 345 -1.54 16.15 -30.38
#